data_d32418b18ba3f1031786bd1357ade953
#
_entry.id   d32418b18ba3f1031786bd1357ade953
#
_cell.length_a   1.000
_cell.length_b   1.000
_cell.length_c   1.000
_cell.angle_alpha   90.00
_cell.angle_beta   90.00
_cell.angle_gamma   90.00
#
_symmetry.space_group_name_H-M   'P 1'
#
loop_
_entity.id
_entity.type
_entity.pdbx_description
1 polymer ?
#
loop_
_entity_poly.entity_id
_entity_poly.type
_entity_poly.pdbx_seq_one_letter_code
_entity_poly.pdbx_strand_id
1 'polypeptide(L)'
;MSIIKNISLPASKVAAMVGRNPYCKINEIYDEMKCRITGEKIKTLNDTKTLNKKELAKLFTTLNPDKIMKPQDLDLEKILKISCQTALKSKTTAESILIEKTIKQKIASIFPDKKMSLVNEFITKDINMGRGIINENKIIQNYNKKHRTIITDNNSQLYKYHFLDIKGTDGILYKFHISAKIDGLQDNLLIEVKNRRNRLFTKIPEYEKIQMEIYLRILNLERAKLVQNFNDTSSELLYNTDDVLWNYIINKLCKFSHSLME
;
A
#
# COMPACT_ATOMS: atom_id res chain seq x y z
N MET A 1 -23.93 9.32 -28.00
CA MET A 1 -22.54 9.20 -27.50
C MET A 1 -22.49 8.09 -26.46
N SER A 2 -21.60 7.12 -26.59
CA SER A 2 -21.44 6.07 -25.58
C SER A 2 -20.76 6.69 -24.35
N ILE A 3 -21.30 6.40 -23.15
CA ILE A 3 -20.68 6.81 -21.89
C ILE A 3 -19.40 6.01 -21.70
N ILE A 4 -18.30 6.69 -21.35
CA ILE A 4 -17.00 6.05 -21.09
C ILE A 4 -16.68 6.19 -19.60
N LYS A 5 -16.36 5.08 -18.93
CA LYS A 5 -15.83 5.06 -17.56
C LYS A 5 -14.40 4.54 -17.56
N ASN A 6 -13.49 5.26 -16.89
CA ASN A 6 -12.10 4.85 -16.71
C ASN A 6 -11.94 4.15 -15.36
N ILE A 7 -11.48 2.90 -15.39
CA ILE A 7 -11.19 2.09 -14.19
C ILE A 7 -9.68 1.99 -14.01
N SER A 8 -9.20 2.46 -12.87
CA SER A 8 -7.76 2.49 -12.56
C SER A 8 -7.40 1.43 -11.53
N LEU A 9 -6.55 0.49 -11.92
CA LEU A 9 -5.99 -0.57 -11.06
C LEU A 9 -4.61 -0.13 -10.56
N PRO A 10 -4.39 0.06 -9.24
CA PRO A 10 -3.09 0.47 -8.72
C PRO A 10 -2.02 -0.62 -8.93
N ALA A 11 -0.87 -0.27 -9.49
CA ALA A 11 0.24 -1.20 -9.75
C ALA A 11 0.68 -1.96 -8.49
N SER A 12 0.70 -1.29 -7.33
CA SER A 12 1.04 -1.90 -6.03
C SER A 12 0.07 -3.01 -5.58
N LYS A 13 -1.15 -3.07 -6.17
CA LYS A 13 -2.16 -4.10 -5.86
C LYS A 13 -2.22 -5.22 -6.91
N VAL A 14 -1.56 -5.05 -8.05
CA VAL A 14 -1.62 -6.03 -9.15
C VAL A 14 -1.14 -7.41 -8.71
N ALA A 15 -0.09 -7.49 -7.92
CA ALA A 15 0.38 -8.78 -7.41
C ALA A 15 -0.71 -9.57 -6.65
N ALA A 16 -1.60 -8.88 -5.92
CA ALA A 16 -2.74 -9.50 -5.27
C ALA A 16 -3.85 -9.87 -6.28
N MET A 17 -4.14 -9.01 -7.26
CA MET A 17 -5.13 -9.27 -8.32
C MET A 17 -4.79 -10.50 -9.16
N VAL A 18 -3.48 -10.76 -9.37
CA VAL A 18 -3.01 -11.94 -10.11
C VAL A 18 -2.74 -13.17 -9.21
N GLY A 19 -3.06 -13.07 -7.91
CA GLY A 19 -2.92 -14.17 -6.93
C GLY A 19 -1.47 -14.47 -6.52
N ARG A 20 -0.56 -13.49 -6.60
CA ARG A 20 0.88 -13.64 -6.30
C ARG A 20 1.36 -12.78 -5.12
N ASN A 21 0.45 -12.27 -4.31
CA ASN A 21 0.80 -11.53 -3.09
C ASN A 21 0.43 -12.38 -1.86
N PRO A 22 1.39 -12.85 -1.05
CA PRO A 22 1.11 -13.69 0.12
C PRO A 22 0.46 -12.93 1.28
N TYR A 23 0.46 -11.59 1.23
CA TYR A 23 -0.01 -10.70 2.31
C TYR A 23 -1.37 -10.06 2.03
N CYS A 24 -1.95 -10.27 0.85
CA CYS A 24 -3.22 -9.67 0.46
C CYS A 24 -4.02 -10.65 -0.39
N LYS A 25 -5.26 -10.91 0.02
CA LYS A 25 -6.15 -11.84 -0.68
C LYS A 25 -6.80 -11.16 -1.88
N ILE A 26 -6.96 -11.91 -2.95
CA ILE A 26 -7.59 -11.42 -4.19
C ILE A 26 -9.02 -10.89 -3.93
N ASN A 27 -9.80 -11.57 -3.06
CA ASN A 27 -11.17 -11.17 -2.76
C ASN A 27 -11.26 -9.78 -2.11
N GLU A 28 -10.31 -9.42 -1.24
CA GLU A 28 -10.27 -8.09 -0.61
C GLU A 28 -10.10 -6.99 -1.66
N ILE A 29 -9.24 -7.25 -2.67
CA ILE A 29 -9.04 -6.30 -3.77
C ILE A 29 -10.24 -6.29 -4.72
N TYR A 30 -10.85 -7.46 -4.97
CA TYR A 30 -12.04 -7.57 -5.80
C TYR A 30 -13.18 -6.73 -5.23
N ASP A 31 -13.50 -6.88 -3.95
CA ASP A 31 -14.57 -6.13 -3.27
C ASP A 31 -14.29 -4.62 -3.32
N GLU A 32 -13.03 -4.21 -3.08
CA GLU A 32 -12.64 -2.80 -3.18
C GLU A 32 -12.85 -2.26 -4.61
N MET A 33 -12.44 -3.01 -5.64
CA MET A 33 -12.58 -2.56 -7.03
C MET A 33 -14.05 -2.57 -7.48
N LYS A 34 -14.84 -3.56 -7.05
CA LYS A 34 -16.28 -3.63 -7.32
C LYS A 34 -16.99 -2.39 -6.73
N CYS A 35 -16.74 -2.05 -5.48
CA CYS A 35 -17.28 -0.82 -4.87
C CYS A 35 -16.92 0.45 -5.66
N ARG A 36 -15.69 0.55 -6.19
CA ARG A 36 -15.29 1.69 -7.03
C ARG A 36 -16.04 1.77 -8.36
N ILE A 37 -16.38 0.62 -8.95
CA ILE A 37 -17.14 0.54 -10.22
C ILE A 37 -18.60 0.87 -9.99
N THR A 38 -19.22 0.30 -8.94
CA THR A 38 -20.63 0.48 -8.60
C THR A 38 -20.93 1.83 -7.94
N GLY A 39 -19.90 2.49 -7.40
CA GLY A 39 -20.05 3.71 -6.59
C GLY A 39 -20.48 3.43 -5.15
N GLU A 40 -20.51 2.16 -4.75
CA GLU A 40 -20.77 1.78 -3.37
C GLU A 40 -19.66 2.25 -2.43
N LYS A 41 -20.05 2.58 -1.20
CA LYS A 41 -19.08 3.01 -0.19
C LYS A 41 -18.27 1.81 0.29
N ILE A 42 -16.93 1.91 0.19
CA ILE A 42 -16.03 0.93 0.79
C ILE A 42 -16.23 0.97 2.31
N LYS A 43 -16.50 -0.19 2.92
CA LYS A 43 -16.62 -0.31 4.38
C LYS A 43 -15.30 0.09 5.05
N THR A 44 -15.38 1.05 5.95
CA THR A 44 -14.24 1.51 6.77
C THR A 44 -14.29 0.86 8.15
N LEU A 45 -13.23 1.01 8.92
CA LEU A 45 -13.19 0.54 10.30
C LEU A 45 -14.32 1.18 11.16
N ASN A 46 -14.70 2.42 10.87
CA ASN A 46 -15.80 3.13 11.53
C ASN A 46 -17.18 2.54 11.23
N ASP A 47 -17.38 1.96 10.05
CA ASP A 47 -18.65 1.38 9.62
C ASP A 47 -18.91 0.03 10.32
N THR A 48 -17.93 -0.56 10.97
CA THR A 48 -18.07 -1.84 11.68
C THR A 48 -18.82 -1.73 13.00
N LYS A 49 -19.22 -0.52 13.44
CA LYS A 49 -19.95 -0.23 14.71
C LYS A 49 -19.34 -0.94 15.92
N THR A 50 -18.03 -1.05 15.95
CA THR A 50 -17.31 -1.80 16.97
C THR A 50 -17.37 -1.15 18.35
N LEU A 51 -17.43 0.20 18.41
CA LEU A 51 -17.37 0.95 19.67
C LEU A 51 -18.39 2.11 19.68
N ASN A 52 -19.02 2.34 20.83
CA ASN A 52 -19.86 3.51 21.07
C ASN A 52 -19.03 4.72 21.53
N LYS A 53 -19.65 5.91 21.64
CA LYS A 53 -18.94 7.15 21.99
C LYS A 53 -18.20 7.09 23.34
N LYS A 54 -18.77 6.40 24.34
CA LYS A 54 -18.15 6.21 25.66
C LYS A 54 -16.88 5.35 25.56
N GLU A 55 -16.96 4.28 24.78
CA GLU A 55 -15.86 3.37 24.52
C GLU A 55 -14.74 4.05 23.71
N LEU A 56 -15.11 4.87 22.70
CA LEU A 56 -14.16 5.67 21.95
C LEU A 56 -13.43 6.69 22.83
N ALA A 57 -14.14 7.38 23.73
CA ALA A 57 -13.54 8.30 24.69
C ALA A 57 -12.56 7.59 25.63
N LYS A 58 -12.94 6.43 26.19
CA LYS A 58 -12.07 5.59 27.03
C LYS A 58 -10.84 5.14 26.27
N LEU A 59 -10.99 4.68 25.03
CA LEU A 59 -9.89 4.27 24.15
C LEU A 59 -8.93 5.43 23.90
N PHE A 60 -9.45 6.60 23.54
CA PHE A 60 -8.63 7.78 23.28
C PHE A 60 -7.79 8.16 24.48
N THR A 61 -8.39 8.31 25.65
CA THR A 61 -7.71 8.70 26.91
C THR A 61 -6.64 7.68 27.30
N THR A 62 -6.93 6.37 27.13
CA THR A 62 -5.96 5.32 27.48
C THR A 62 -4.77 5.29 26.54
N LEU A 63 -4.99 5.51 25.23
CA LEU A 63 -3.91 5.46 24.22
C LEU A 63 -3.13 6.78 24.13
N ASN A 64 -3.78 7.90 24.44
CA ASN A 64 -3.23 9.26 24.26
C ASN A 64 -3.46 10.13 25.52
N PRO A 65 -2.89 9.76 26.69
CA PRO A 65 -3.21 10.43 27.97
C PRO A 65 -2.88 11.94 27.96
N ASP A 66 -1.86 12.33 27.20
CA ASP A 66 -1.39 13.72 27.12
C ASP A 66 -2.06 14.55 26.01
N LYS A 67 -3.11 14.01 25.37
CA LYS A 67 -3.80 14.67 24.27
C LYS A 67 -5.27 14.91 24.60
N ILE A 68 -5.81 16.00 24.07
CA ILE A 68 -7.22 16.33 24.20
C ILE A 68 -7.90 16.23 22.83
N MET A 69 -9.07 15.59 22.77
CA MET A 69 -9.93 15.52 21.59
C MET A 69 -11.34 15.91 21.95
N LYS A 70 -11.97 16.72 21.11
CA LYS A 70 -13.36 17.13 21.32
C LYS A 70 -14.30 15.93 21.11
N PRO A 71 -15.40 15.78 21.90
CA PRO A 71 -16.31 14.64 21.81
C PRO A 71 -16.92 14.39 20.43
N GLN A 72 -17.13 15.45 19.62
CA GLN A 72 -17.62 15.34 18.25
C GLN A 72 -16.59 14.78 17.28
N ASP A 73 -15.31 14.85 17.60
CA ASP A 73 -14.19 14.40 16.75
C ASP A 73 -13.77 12.95 17.05
N LEU A 74 -14.45 12.29 18.00
CA LEU A 74 -14.16 10.89 18.38
C LEU A 74 -14.54 9.94 17.24
N ASP A 75 -13.51 9.47 16.56
CA ASP A 75 -13.57 8.57 15.43
C ASP A 75 -12.49 7.50 15.61
N LEU A 76 -12.83 6.23 15.40
CA LEU A 76 -11.93 5.12 15.71
C LEU A 76 -10.64 5.17 14.89
N GLU A 77 -10.73 5.38 13.58
CA GLU A 77 -9.54 5.47 12.72
C GLU A 77 -8.65 6.65 13.13
N LYS A 78 -9.25 7.82 13.43
CA LYS A 78 -8.52 9.01 13.85
C LYS A 78 -7.79 8.78 15.18
N ILE A 79 -8.47 8.14 16.15
CA ILE A 79 -7.86 7.78 17.45
C ILE A 79 -6.64 6.88 17.23
N LEU A 80 -6.79 5.82 16.41
CA LEU A 80 -5.72 4.88 16.13
C LEU A 80 -4.54 5.54 15.39
N LYS A 81 -4.81 6.35 14.36
CA LYS A 81 -3.78 7.12 13.65
C LYS A 81 -2.98 8.03 14.57
N ILE A 82 -3.66 8.74 15.49
CA ILE A 82 -2.98 9.60 16.48
C ILE A 82 -2.08 8.74 17.40
N SER A 83 -2.57 7.56 17.81
CA SER A 83 -1.82 6.66 18.69
C SER A 83 -0.59 6.05 18.00
N CYS A 84 -0.66 5.84 16.70
CA CYS A 84 0.45 5.30 15.91
C CYS A 84 1.58 6.30 15.64
N GLN A 85 1.37 7.61 15.84
CA GLN A 85 2.35 8.66 15.47
C GLN A 85 3.73 8.46 16.13
N THR A 86 3.77 8.00 17.38
CA THR A 86 5.04 7.73 18.08
C THR A 86 5.79 6.57 17.43
N ALA A 87 5.08 5.50 17.02
CA ALA A 87 5.69 4.38 16.30
C ALA A 87 6.22 4.78 14.92
N LEU A 88 5.53 5.70 14.24
CA LEU A 88 5.98 6.22 12.94
C LEU A 88 7.29 7.01 13.05
N LYS A 89 7.46 7.76 14.14
CA LYS A 89 8.63 8.61 14.39
C LYS A 89 9.79 7.86 15.06
N SER A 90 9.64 6.59 15.44
CA SER A 90 10.68 5.79 16.08
C SER A 90 11.93 5.66 15.19
N LYS A 91 13.11 5.72 15.81
CA LYS A 91 14.41 5.68 15.11
C LYS A 91 14.67 4.31 14.50
N THR A 92 14.34 3.25 15.23
CA THR A 92 14.59 1.87 14.83
C THR A 92 13.30 1.09 14.59
N THR A 93 13.41 -0.01 13.84
CA THR A 93 12.29 -0.93 13.63
C THR A 93 11.90 -1.64 14.93
N ALA A 94 12.89 -2.01 15.77
CA ALA A 94 12.64 -2.65 17.06
C ALA A 94 11.81 -1.76 18.00
N GLU A 95 12.16 -0.47 18.09
CA GLU A 95 11.40 0.52 18.85
C GLU A 95 9.96 0.65 18.34
N SER A 96 9.77 0.71 17.02
CA SER A 96 8.43 0.75 16.41
C SER A 96 7.59 -0.47 16.75
N ILE A 97 8.18 -1.67 16.69
CA ILE A 97 7.51 -2.93 17.04
C ILE A 97 7.10 -2.94 18.52
N LEU A 98 7.98 -2.45 19.41
CA LEU A 98 7.67 -2.36 20.83
C LEU A 98 6.50 -1.42 21.11
N ILE A 99 6.49 -0.24 20.48
CA ILE A 99 5.39 0.73 20.60
C ILE A 99 4.08 0.12 20.05
N GLU A 100 4.12 -0.52 18.86
CA GLU A 100 2.97 -1.22 18.30
C GLU A 100 2.40 -2.27 19.26
N LYS A 101 3.27 -3.10 19.86
CA LYS A 101 2.88 -4.11 20.85
C LYS A 101 2.22 -3.47 22.07
N THR A 102 2.77 -2.37 22.57
CA THR A 102 2.21 -1.62 23.70
C THR A 102 0.83 -1.06 23.40
N ILE A 103 0.62 -0.49 22.20
CA ILE A 103 -0.70 0.00 21.75
C ILE A 103 -1.71 -1.15 21.74
N LYS A 104 -1.37 -2.29 21.13
CA LYS A 104 -2.24 -3.48 21.06
C LYS A 104 -2.57 -4.05 22.44
N GLN A 105 -1.60 -4.09 23.36
CA GLN A 105 -1.82 -4.54 24.74
C GLN A 105 -2.77 -3.61 25.50
N LYS A 106 -2.62 -2.31 25.39
CA LYS A 106 -3.54 -1.33 25.96
C LYS A 106 -4.96 -1.50 25.43
N ILE A 107 -5.13 -1.75 24.14
CA ILE A 107 -6.44 -2.00 23.54
C ILE A 107 -7.04 -3.30 24.08
N ALA A 108 -6.27 -4.38 24.14
CA ALA A 108 -6.72 -5.66 24.64
C ALA A 108 -7.13 -5.62 26.13
N SER A 109 -6.51 -4.76 26.95
CA SER A 109 -6.89 -4.56 28.34
C SER A 109 -8.23 -3.84 28.51
N ILE A 110 -8.63 -3.03 27.51
CA ILE A 110 -9.93 -2.32 27.53
C ILE A 110 -11.03 -3.16 26.88
N PHE A 111 -10.67 -3.88 25.82
CA PHE A 111 -11.60 -4.65 24.98
C PHE A 111 -11.02 -6.04 24.68
N PRO A 112 -11.23 -7.02 25.56
CA PRO A 112 -10.68 -8.38 25.38
C PRO A 112 -11.35 -9.20 24.27
N ASP A 113 -12.34 -8.67 23.57
CA ASP A 113 -13.15 -9.38 22.58
C ASP A 113 -12.40 -9.59 21.25
N LYS A 114 -12.70 -10.72 20.57
CA LYS A 114 -12.20 -11.11 19.23
C LYS A 114 -12.44 -10.07 18.14
N LYS A 115 -13.41 -9.17 18.32
CA LYS A 115 -13.70 -8.04 17.41
C LYS A 115 -12.52 -7.08 17.22
N MET A 116 -11.52 -7.14 18.10
CA MET A 116 -10.32 -6.31 18.03
C MET A 116 -9.27 -6.78 17.00
N SER A 117 -9.48 -7.91 16.34
CA SER A 117 -8.56 -8.38 15.29
C SER A 117 -8.39 -7.36 14.15
N LEU A 118 -9.50 -6.77 13.69
CA LEU A 118 -9.50 -5.74 12.63
C LEU A 118 -8.77 -4.46 13.07
N VAL A 119 -8.94 -4.06 14.33
CA VAL A 119 -8.23 -2.91 14.91
C VAL A 119 -6.73 -3.16 14.94
N ASN A 120 -6.32 -4.35 15.38
CA ASN A 120 -4.92 -4.75 15.44
C ASN A 120 -4.27 -4.82 14.04
N GLU A 121 -5.01 -5.31 13.05
CA GLU A 121 -4.57 -5.33 11.66
C GLU A 121 -4.41 -3.91 11.09
N PHE A 122 -5.39 -3.03 11.35
CA PHE A 122 -5.33 -1.62 10.98
C PHE A 122 -4.07 -0.94 11.55
N ILE A 123 -3.80 -1.12 12.85
CA ILE A 123 -2.61 -0.54 13.51
C ILE A 123 -1.32 -1.02 12.82
N THR A 124 -1.18 -2.33 12.60
CA THR A 124 -0.02 -2.89 11.92
C THR A 124 0.16 -2.29 10.53
N LYS A 125 -0.91 -2.22 9.76
CA LYS A 125 -0.91 -1.69 8.39
C LYS A 125 -0.56 -0.20 8.37
N ASP A 126 -1.18 0.61 9.24
CA ASP A 126 -0.95 2.06 9.32
C ASP A 126 0.50 2.37 9.69
N ILE A 127 1.05 1.69 10.70
CA ILE A 127 2.46 1.85 11.11
C ILE A 127 3.41 1.44 9.99
N ASN A 128 3.19 0.28 9.34
CA ASN A 128 4.07 -0.21 8.28
C ASN A 128 4.08 0.73 7.07
N MET A 129 2.90 1.17 6.62
CA MET A 129 2.76 2.11 5.51
C MET A 129 3.39 3.46 5.84
N GLY A 130 3.05 4.03 6.99
CA GLY A 130 3.53 5.35 7.38
C GLY A 130 5.06 5.38 7.55
N ARG A 131 5.65 4.35 8.15
CA ARG A 131 7.12 4.22 8.22
C ARG A 131 7.77 4.02 6.86
N GLY A 132 7.11 3.29 5.95
CA GLY A 132 7.56 3.17 4.55
C GLY A 132 7.75 4.56 3.94
N ILE A 133 6.69 5.36 3.94
CA ILE A 133 6.66 6.71 3.36
C ILE A 133 7.70 7.65 4.01
N ILE A 134 7.78 7.67 5.37
CA ILE A 134 8.72 8.54 6.08
C ILE A 134 10.18 8.20 5.77
N ASN A 135 10.51 6.91 5.67
CA ASN A 135 11.90 6.49 5.45
C ASN A 135 12.31 6.48 3.98
N GLU A 136 11.36 6.46 3.02
CA GLU A 136 11.65 6.47 1.59
C GLU A 136 12.56 7.63 1.19
N ASN A 137 12.20 8.86 1.55
CA ASN A 137 13.01 10.05 1.27
C ASN A 137 14.43 9.95 1.86
N LYS A 138 14.56 9.41 3.08
CA LYS A 138 15.88 9.22 3.70
C LYS A 138 16.70 8.18 2.95
N ILE A 139 16.07 7.09 2.49
CA ILE A 139 16.75 6.05 1.72
C ILE A 139 17.23 6.62 0.38
N ILE A 140 16.39 7.39 -0.32
CA ILE A 140 16.73 8.08 -1.56
C ILE A 140 17.91 9.05 -1.36
N GLN A 141 17.90 9.87 -0.31
CA GLN A 141 18.99 10.76 0.01
C GLN A 141 20.31 10.02 0.27
N ASN A 142 20.25 8.92 1.02
CA ASN A 142 21.43 8.08 1.28
C ASN A 142 21.97 7.43 -0.01
N TYR A 143 21.05 6.94 -0.85
CA TYR A 143 21.40 6.38 -2.17
C TYR A 143 22.09 7.43 -3.05
N ASN A 144 21.50 8.63 -3.17
CA ASN A 144 22.07 9.74 -3.95
C ASN A 144 23.47 10.11 -3.49
N LYS A 145 23.66 10.20 -2.16
CA LYS A 145 24.98 10.47 -1.57
C LYS A 145 25.99 9.36 -1.86
N LYS A 146 25.58 8.09 -1.71
CA LYS A 146 26.45 6.92 -1.94
C LYS A 146 26.89 6.82 -3.39
N HIS A 147 25.98 7.04 -4.34
CA HIS A 147 26.24 6.88 -5.78
C HIS A 147 26.60 8.18 -6.48
N ARG A 148 26.68 9.33 -5.76
CA ARG A 148 26.92 10.67 -6.33
C ARG A 148 25.99 10.99 -7.49
N THR A 149 24.71 10.67 -7.33
CA THR A 149 23.64 10.82 -8.33
C THR A 149 22.46 11.59 -7.78
N ILE A 150 21.49 11.89 -8.63
CA ILE A 150 20.21 12.49 -8.24
C ILE A 150 19.11 11.60 -8.80
N ILE A 151 18.30 11.06 -7.90
CA ILE A 151 17.03 10.41 -8.28
C ILE A 151 16.02 11.52 -8.58
N THR A 152 15.43 11.46 -9.77
CA THR A 152 14.35 12.35 -10.22
C THR A 152 13.00 11.64 -10.14
N ASP A 153 11.91 12.38 -10.35
CA ASP A 153 10.52 11.90 -10.44
C ASP A 153 10.00 11.12 -9.22
N ASN A 154 10.50 11.52 -8.04
CA ASN A 154 10.12 10.89 -6.77
C ASN A 154 8.61 11.12 -6.46
N ASN A 155 7.77 10.10 -6.73
CA ASN A 155 6.31 10.09 -6.48
C ASN A 155 5.55 11.33 -7.03
N SER A 156 6.15 12.07 -7.97
CA SER A 156 5.63 13.35 -8.46
C SER A 156 4.53 13.18 -9.50
N GLN A 157 4.59 12.12 -10.30
CA GLN A 157 3.72 11.91 -11.44
C GLN A 157 2.92 10.60 -11.33
N LEU A 158 1.66 10.64 -11.79
CA LEU A 158 0.82 9.46 -11.94
C LEU A 158 0.88 8.97 -13.38
N TYR A 159 1.51 7.82 -13.58
CA TYR A 159 1.57 7.13 -14.86
C TYR A 159 0.39 6.20 -15.05
N LYS A 160 -0.03 5.98 -16.30
CA LYS A 160 -1.15 5.09 -16.65
C LYS A 160 -0.80 4.25 -17.88
N TYR A 161 -1.16 2.97 -17.84
CA TYR A 161 -1.06 2.04 -18.95
C TYR A 161 -2.45 1.47 -19.25
N HIS A 162 -2.97 1.75 -20.43
CA HIS A 162 -4.24 1.18 -20.88
C HIS A 162 -4.02 -0.25 -21.38
N PHE A 163 -4.85 -1.22 -20.96
CA PHE A 163 -4.66 -2.62 -21.33
C PHE A 163 -5.93 -3.33 -21.79
N LEU A 164 -7.14 -2.80 -21.52
CA LEU A 164 -8.39 -3.49 -21.84
C LEU A 164 -9.56 -2.53 -21.93
N ASP A 165 -10.44 -2.77 -22.90
CA ASP A 165 -11.77 -2.15 -23.04
C ASP A 165 -12.85 -3.23 -22.89
N ILE A 166 -13.86 -3.01 -22.04
CA ILE A 166 -15.00 -3.89 -21.85
C ILE A 166 -16.29 -3.08 -22.04
N LYS A 167 -17.17 -3.53 -22.95
CA LYS A 167 -18.51 -2.96 -23.07
C LYS A 167 -19.43 -3.65 -22.07
N GLY A 168 -19.92 -2.90 -21.08
CA GLY A 168 -20.84 -3.42 -20.08
C GLY A 168 -22.23 -3.70 -20.65
N THR A 169 -23.03 -4.50 -19.95
CA THR A 169 -24.43 -4.77 -20.24
C THR A 169 -25.31 -3.52 -20.14
N ASP A 170 -24.85 -2.52 -19.39
CA ASP A 170 -25.44 -1.18 -19.26
C ASP A 170 -25.16 -0.25 -20.46
N GLY A 171 -24.44 -0.75 -21.49
CA GLY A 171 -24.03 0.01 -22.66
C GLY A 171 -22.86 0.96 -22.46
N ILE A 172 -22.26 1.00 -21.26
CA ILE A 172 -21.10 1.82 -20.92
C ILE A 172 -19.81 1.13 -21.40
N LEU A 173 -18.88 1.91 -21.96
CA LEU A 173 -17.54 1.44 -22.29
C LEU A 173 -16.59 1.66 -21.08
N TYR A 174 -16.14 0.57 -20.50
CA TYR A 174 -15.19 0.59 -19.38
C TYR A 174 -13.76 0.43 -19.90
N LYS A 175 -12.92 1.45 -19.66
CA LYS A 175 -11.50 1.46 -20.05
C LYS A 175 -10.64 1.16 -18.83
N PHE A 176 -9.98 0.01 -18.83
CA PHE A 176 -9.12 -0.44 -17.73
C PHE A 176 -7.68 0.01 -17.94
N HIS A 177 -7.13 0.64 -16.90
CA HIS A 177 -5.76 1.15 -16.87
C HIS A 177 -5.05 0.63 -15.64
N ILE A 178 -3.76 0.33 -15.74
CA ILE A 178 -2.89 0.22 -14.59
C ILE A 178 -2.37 1.62 -14.26
N SER A 179 -2.45 2.03 -13.00
CA SER A 179 -1.90 3.31 -12.53
C SER A 179 -0.73 3.10 -11.59
N ALA A 180 0.31 3.91 -11.76
CA ALA A 180 1.56 3.80 -11.02
C ALA A 180 2.06 5.17 -10.57
N LYS A 181 2.62 5.22 -9.37
CA LYS A 181 3.57 6.23 -8.91
C LYS A 181 4.86 5.51 -8.62
N ILE A 182 5.96 6.02 -9.09
CA ILE A 182 7.29 5.41 -8.94
C ILE A 182 8.07 6.12 -7.84
N ASP A 183 8.98 5.42 -7.18
CA ASP A 183 9.80 6.01 -6.14
C ASP A 183 10.90 6.89 -6.73
N GLY A 184 11.34 6.63 -7.98
CA GLY A 184 12.22 7.52 -8.70
C GLY A 184 12.90 6.93 -9.93
N LEU A 185 13.59 7.81 -10.65
CA LEU A 185 14.39 7.49 -11.81
C LEU A 185 15.84 7.98 -11.63
N GLN A 186 16.79 7.17 -12.06
CA GLN A 186 18.19 7.56 -12.25
C GLN A 186 18.53 7.30 -13.71
N ASP A 187 18.58 8.35 -14.53
CA ASP A 187 18.69 8.21 -15.98
C ASP A 187 17.59 7.27 -16.53
N ASN A 188 17.98 6.16 -17.18
CA ASN A 188 17.07 5.14 -17.69
C ASN A 188 16.93 3.92 -16.75
N LEU A 189 17.20 4.09 -15.47
CA LEU A 189 17.09 3.06 -14.44
C LEU A 189 15.96 3.41 -13.48
N LEU A 190 14.95 2.56 -13.39
CA LEU A 190 13.91 2.67 -12.38
C LEU A 190 14.51 2.35 -11.00
N ILE A 191 14.25 3.19 -10.01
CA ILE A 191 14.62 2.96 -8.62
C ILE A 191 13.36 2.70 -7.82
N GLU A 192 13.26 1.52 -7.27
CA GLU A 192 12.20 1.12 -6.31
C GLU A 192 12.80 1.03 -4.92
N VAL A 193 12.17 1.65 -3.93
CA VAL A 193 12.69 1.76 -2.57
C VAL A 193 11.81 0.97 -1.60
N LYS A 194 12.44 0.17 -0.72
CA LYS A 194 11.73 -0.59 0.31
C LYS A 194 12.39 -0.44 1.68
N ASN A 195 11.65 0.12 2.63
CA ASN A 195 12.03 0.09 4.04
C ASN A 195 11.56 -1.23 4.66
N ARG A 196 12.51 -2.12 4.96
CA ARG A 196 12.22 -3.46 5.48
C ARG A 196 11.95 -3.44 6.98
N ARG A 197 11.04 -4.32 7.42
CA ARG A 197 10.68 -4.45 8.83
C ARG A 197 11.53 -5.48 9.56
N ASN A 198 11.86 -6.59 8.90
CA ASN A 198 12.47 -7.73 9.58
C ASN A 198 13.89 -8.02 9.10
N ARG A 199 14.14 -7.97 7.78
CA ARG A 199 15.44 -8.30 7.18
C ARG A 199 15.53 -7.79 5.75
N LEU A 200 16.74 -7.67 5.23
CA LEU A 200 16.99 -7.53 3.80
C LEU A 200 16.70 -8.86 3.08
N PHE A 201 16.19 -8.78 1.86
CA PHE A 201 16.04 -9.95 1.00
C PHE A 201 17.26 -10.11 0.10
N THR A 202 17.68 -11.35 -0.10
CA THR A 202 18.77 -11.71 -1.03
C THR A 202 18.30 -11.86 -2.47
N LYS A 203 17.00 -12.04 -2.66
CA LYS A 203 16.33 -12.12 -3.97
C LYS A 203 15.07 -11.25 -3.94
N ILE A 204 14.73 -10.66 -5.07
CA ILE A 204 13.50 -9.86 -5.19
C ILE A 204 12.29 -10.78 -5.05
N PRO A 205 11.38 -10.53 -4.08
CA PRO A 205 10.14 -11.29 -3.95
C PRO A 205 9.25 -11.18 -5.20
N GLU A 206 8.49 -12.22 -5.52
CA GLU A 206 7.67 -12.27 -6.73
C GLU A 206 6.67 -11.10 -6.82
N TYR A 207 6.02 -10.75 -5.71
CA TYR A 207 5.08 -9.64 -5.69
C TYR A 207 5.73 -8.27 -5.95
N GLU A 208 7.02 -8.10 -5.63
CA GLU A 208 7.77 -6.89 -5.95
C GLU A 208 8.29 -6.93 -7.39
N LYS A 209 8.68 -8.11 -7.91
CA LYS A 209 8.99 -8.26 -9.34
C LYS A 209 7.80 -7.84 -10.21
N ILE A 210 6.58 -8.26 -9.85
CA ILE A 210 5.36 -7.86 -10.56
C ILE A 210 5.19 -6.35 -10.54
N GLN A 211 5.41 -5.68 -9.41
CA GLN A 211 5.32 -4.23 -9.32
C GLN A 211 6.36 -3.54 -10.20
N MET A 212 7.61 -3.99 -10.15
CA MET A 212 8.71 -3.43 -10.93
C MET A 212 8.51 -3.68 -12.43
N GLU A 213 8.06 -4.88 -12.84
CA GLU A 213 7.74 -5.19 -14.23
C GLU A 213 6.70 -4.22 -14.80
N ILE A 214 5.63 -3.97 -14.06
CA ILE A 214 4.59 -3.01 -14.46
C ILE A 214 5.17 -1.62 -14.63
N TYR A 215 5.99 -1.16 -13.70
CA TYR A 215 6.59 0.16 -13.79
C TYR A 215 7.50 0.29 -15.01
N LEU A 216 8.31 -0.75 -15.30
CA LEU A 216 9.18 -0.77 -16.47
C LEU A 216 8.37 -0.69 -17.78
N ARG A 217 7.26 -1.46 -17.88
CA ARG A 217 6.38 -1.43 -19.05
C ARG A 217 5.67 -0.10 -19.24
N ILE A 218 5.19 0.51 -18.16
CA ILE A 218 4.54 1.83 -18.21
C ILE A 218 5.53 2.92 -18.68
N LEU A 219 6.79 2.82 -18.23
CA LEU A 219 7.83 3.81 -18.54
C LEU A 219 8.63 3.51 -19.80
N ASN A 220 8.39 2.35 -20.42
CA ASN A 220 9.20 1.83 -21.54
C ASN A 220 10.68 1.75 -21.19
N LEU A 221 10.99 1.21 -20.02
CA LEU A 221 12.33 0.96 -19.51
C LEU A 221 12.63 -0.54 -19.44
N GLU A 222 13.90 -0.91 -19.46
CA GLU A 222 14.33 -2.31 -19.45
C GLU A 222 14.86 -2.77 -18.08
N ARG A 223 15.29 -1.82 -17.24
CA ARG A 223 16.03 -2.13 -16.01
C ARG A 223 15.48 -1.37 -14.81
N ALA A 224 15.45 -2.07 -13.69
CA ALA A 224 15.11 -1.51 -12.39
C ALA A 224 16.12 -1.95 -11.33
N LYS A 225 16.21 -1.17 -10.28
CA LYS A 225 16.98 -1.47 -9.09
C LYS A 225 16.08 -1.37 -7.87
N LEU A 226 16.00 -2.46 -7.10
CA LEU A 226 15.38 -2.47 -5.79
C LEU A 226 16.41 -2.05 -4.75
N VAL A 227 16.19 -0.90 -4.14
CA VAL A 227 16.99 -0.38 -3.02
C VAL A 227 16.25 -0.70 -1.73
N GLN A 228 16.80 -1.59 -0.92
CA GLN A 228 16.18 -1.96 0.35
C GLN A 228 17.04 -1.48 1.52
N ASN A 229 16.35 -1.07 2.58
CA ASN A 229 16.97 -0.65 3.82
C ASN A 229 16.35 -1.40 5.02
N PHE A 230 17.17 -1.85 5.93
CA PHE A 230 16.79 -2.42 7.22
C PHE A 230 17.71 -1.87 8.30
N ASN A 231 17.17 -1.04 9.19
CA ASN A 231 17.93 -0.24 10.15
C ASN A 231 19.02 0.58 9.42
N ASP A 232 20.31 0.34 9.75
CA ASP A 232 21.45 1.05 9.18
C ASP A 232 22.12 0.33 8.01
N THR A 233 21.55 -0.82 7.59
CA THR A 233 22.05 -1.60 6.46
C THR A 233 21.19 -1.44 5.23
N SER A 234 21.82 -1.39 4.06
CA SER A 234 21.13 -1.32 2.77
C SER A 234 21.67 -2.36 1.79
N SER A 235 20.81 -2.80 0.88
CA SER A 235 21.24 -3.63 -0.25
C SER A 235 20.52 -3.22 -1.52
N GLU A 236 21.10 -3.57 -2.66
CA GLU A 236 20.61 -3.23 -3.99
C GLU A 236 20.51 -4.51 -4.82
N LEU A 237 19.37 -4.72 -5.46
CA LEU A 237 19.12 -5.86 -6.33
C LEU A 237 18.67 -5.37 -7.70
N LEU A 238 19.29 -5.87 -8.76
CA LEU A 238 18.92 -5.53 -10.14
C LEU A 238 17.79 -6.43 -10.63
N TYR A 239 16.93 -5.84 -11.46
CA TYR A 239 15.85 -6.50 -12.16
C TYR A 239 15.84 -6.04 -13.62
N ASN A 240 15.69 -6.98 -14.55
CA ASN A 240 15.46 -6.71 -15.96
C ASN A 240 14.03 -7.14 -16.31
N THR A 241 13.46 -6.54 -17.36
CA THR A 241 12.15 -6.93 -17.89
C THR A 241 12.07 -8.42 -18.19
N ASP A 242 10.88 -8.99 -17.96
CA ASP A 242 10.55 -10.39 -18.19
C ASP A 242 9.23 -10.49 -18.97
N ASP A 243 9.33 -10.79 -20.28
CA ASP A 243 8.17 -10.88 -21.16
C ASP A 243 7.20 -12.01 -20.77
N VAL A 244 7.71 -13.09 -20.20
CA VAL A 244 6.88 -14.20 -19.73
C VAL A 244 6.04 -13.74 -18.54
N LEU A 245 6.67 -13.05 -17.59
CA LEU A 245 5.98 -12.47 -16.43
C LEU A 245 4.97 -11.40 -16.87
N TRP A 246 5.34 -10.51 -17.81
CA TRP A 246 4.45 -9.48 -18.31
C TRP A 246 3.18 -10.08 -18.95
N ASN A 247 3.33 -11.06 -19.84
CA ASN A 247 2.22 -11.73 -20.49
C ASN A 247 1.31 -12.44 -19.46
N TYR A 248 1.91 -13.06 -18.44
CA TYR A 248 1.15 -13.65 -17.33
C TYR A 248 0.33 -12.58 -16.58
N ILE A 249 0.93 -11.43 -16.25
CA ILE A 249 0.26 -10.32 -15.55
C ILE A 249 -0.93 -9.83 -16.36
N ILE A 250 -0.76 -9.49 -17.64
CA ILE A 250 -1.82 -8.95 -18.48
C ILE A 250 -2.96 -9.95 -18.63
N ASN A 251 -2.66 -11.23 -18.92
CA ASN A 251 -3.67 -12.27 -19.04
C ASN A 251 -4.51 -12.44 -17.77
N LYS A 252 -3.88 -12.37 -16.59
CA LYS A 252 -4.59 -12.45 -15.31
C LYS A 252 -5.40 -11.20 -15.01
N LEU A 253 -4.87 -10.01 -15.32
CA LEU A 253 -5.59 -8.76 -15.17
C LEU A 253 -6.81 -8.68 -16.09
N CYS A 254 -6.72 -9.15 -17.33
CA CYS A 254 -7.90 -9.23 -18.23
C CYS A 254 -8.99 -10.11 -17.60
N LYS A 255 -8.65 -11.30 -17.09
CA LYS A 255 -9.61 -12.18 -16.41
C LYS A 255 -10.21 -11.53 -15.17
N PHE A 256 -9.39 -10.90 -14.33
CA PHE A 256 -9.85 -10.15 -13.15
C PHE A 256 -10.80 -9.00 -13.55
N SER A 257 -10.47 -8.25 -14.60
CA SER A 257 -11.30 -7.14 -15.08
C SER A 257 -12.65 -7.62 -15.64
N HIS A 258 -12.68 -8.75 -16.35
CA HIS A 258 -13.95 -9.36 -16.82
C HIS A 258 -14.82 -9.78 -15.63
N SER A 259 -14.25 -10.44 -14.61
CA SER A 259 -15.02 -10.84 -13.42
C SER A 259 -15.57 -9.66 -12.61
N LEU A 260 -14.94 -8.48 -12.69
CA LEU A 260 -15.49 -7.27 -12.08
C LEU A 260 -16.76 -6.75 -12.80
N MET A 261 -16.95 -7.13 -14.06
CA MET A 261 -18.07 -6.66 -14.89
C MET A 261 -19.25 -7.65 -14.91
N GLU A 262 -19.06 -8.86 -14.36
CA GLU A 262 -20.12 -9.85 -14.08
C GLU A 262 -20.85 -9.50 -12.78
#